data_bd67c63943a3f9763c155f358acc9022
#
_entry.id   bd67c63943a3f9763c155f358acc9022
#
_cell.length_a   1.000
_cell.length_b   1.000
_cell.length_c   1.000
_cell.angle_alpha   90.00
_cell.angle_beta   90.00
_cell.angle_gamma   90.00
#
_symmetry.space_group_name_H-M   'P 1'
#
loop_
_entity.id
_entity.type
_entity.pdbx_description
1 polymer ?
#
loop_
_entity_poly.entity_id
_entity_poly.type
_entity_poly.pdbx_seq_one_letter_code
_entity_poly.pdbx_strand_id
1 'polypeptide(L)'
;MSWLRQSIQTRKLIINDAKALVHTVAGTTYLVSPGVFQRYAQEYLQVAALAKQEKLEGWQWVQKRFEKLGQHRKQPSGLNIWTCEVTGPRKSRRLHGYLLASPDTLFQETPPDNPYLRLLNEAAKREDSALGGKDDDQA
;
A
#
# COMPACT_ATOMS: atom_id res chain seq x y z
N MET A 1 -12.72 -0.28 -5.34
CA MET A 1 -12.73 0.52 -4.09
C MET A 1 -13.90 0.20 -3.17
N SER A 2 -15.07 -0.15 -3.71
CA SER A 2 -16.20 -0.50 -2.84
C SER A 2 -15.93 -1.74 -1.99
N TRP A 3 -15.22 -2.72 -2.54
CA TRP A 3 -14.84 -3.91 -1.77
C TRP A 3 -13.96 -3.53 -0.57
N LEU A 4 -12.98 -2.65 -0.76
CA LEU A 4 -12.12 -2.20 0.32
C LEU A 4 -12.93 -1.50 1.40
N ARG A 5 -13.80 -0.57 0.99
CA ARG A 5 -14.64 0.17 1.93
C ARG A 5 -15.53 -0.75 2.74
N GLN A 6 -16.20 -1.67 2.06
CA GLN A 6 -17.10 -2.62 2.71
C GLN A 6 -16.34 -3.57 3.64
N SER A 7 -15.19 -4.07 3.20
CA SER A 7 -14.38 -5.00 3.98
C SER A 7 -13.85 -4.36 5.26
N ILE A 8 -13.52 -3.08 5.20
CA ILE A 8 -13.10 -2.34 6.39
C ILE A 8 -14.29 -2.11 7.33
N GLN A 9 -15.43 -1.71 6.78
CA GLN A 9 -16.62 -1.46 7.58
C GLN A 9 -17.13 -2.71 8.30
N THR A 10 -17.03 -3.86 7.64
CA THR A 10 -17.48 -5.13 8.21
C THR A 10 -16.38 -5.84 8.99
N ARG A 11 -15.22 -5.21 9.11
CA ARG A 11 -14.06 -5.75 9.84
C ARG A 11 -13.50 -7.05 9.26
N LYS A 12 -13.77 -7.32 7.99
CA LYS A 12 -13.10 -8.39 7.27
C LYS A 12 -11.63 -8.05 7.06
N LEU A 13 -11.32 -6.76 6.88
CA LEU A 13 -9.96 -6.24 6.84
C LEU A 13 -9.76 -5.37 8.06
N ILE A 14 -8.77 -5.71 8.87
CA ILE A 14 -8.36 -4.87 10.00
C ILE A 14 -7.44 -3.76 9.49
N ILE A 15 -7.37 -2.68 10.24
CA ILE A 15 -6.51 -1.56 9.90
C ILE A 15 -5.56 -1.24 11.04
N ASN A 16 -4.39 -0.71 10.69
CA ASN A 16 -3.43 -0.18 11.66
C ASN A 16 -3.01 -1.20 12.73
N ASP A 17 -2.87 -2.44 12.30
CA ASP A 17 -2.44 -3.55 13.16
C ASP A 17 -1.18 -4.16 12.57
N ALA A 18 -0.42 -4.90 13.37
CA ALA A 18 0.84 -5.49 12.92
C ALA A 18 0.69 -6.37 11.69
N LYS A 19 -0.46 -7.03 11.54
CA LYS A 19 -0.72 -7.93 10.41
C LYS A 19 -1.71 -7.34 9.41
N ALA A 20 -2.05 -6.07 9.54
CA ALA A 20 -3.03 -5.45 8.66
C ALA A 20 -2.47 -5.25 7.26
N LEU A 21 -3.36 -5.30 6.29
CA LEU A 21 -3.04 -4.98 4.90
C LEU A 21 -3.40 -3.54 4.56
N VAL A 22 -4.01 -2.84 5.50
CA VAL A 22 -4.46 -1.44 5.33
C VAL A 22 -4.00 -0.65 6.53
N HIS A 23 -3.33 0.46 6.28
CA HIS A 23 -2.83 1.35 7.33
C HIS A 23 -3.12 2.79 6.98
N THR A 24 -3.13 3.65 8.01
CA THR A 24 -3.16 5.10 7.81
C THR A 24 -1.74 5.63 7.92
N VAL A 25 -1.25 6.27 6.86
CA VAL A 25 0.11 6.78 6.78
C VAL A 25 0.06 8.12 6.04
N ALA A 26 0.77 9.11 6.54
CA ALA A 26 0.82 10.44 5.93
C ALA A 26 -0.57 11.03 5.68
N GLY A 27 -1.50 10.78 6.58
CA GLY A 27 -2.86 11.33 6.53
C GLY A 27 -3.77 10.66 5.51
N THR A 28 -3.37 9.56 4.89
CA THR A 28 -4.20 8.84 3.92
C THR A 28 -4.06 7.34 4.11
N THR A 29 -4.66 6.57 3.21
CA THR A 29 -4.66 5.11 3.31
C THR A 29 -3.48 4.52 2.54
N TYR A 30 -2.81 3.56 3.17
CA TYR A 30 -1.71 2.80 2.60
C TYR A 30 -2.15 1.34 2.45
N LEU A 31 -2.06 0.80 1.24
CA LEU A 31 -2.47 -0.57 0.92
C LEU A 31 -1.23 -1.43 0.69
N VAL A 32 -1.07 -2.48 1.48
CA VAL A 32 0.11 -3.36 1.40
C VAL A 32 -0.01 -4.27 0.18
N SER A 33 0.99 -4.23 -0.70
CA SER A 33 1.04 -5.05 -1.91
C SER A 33 2.05 -6.18 -1.70
N PRO A 34 1.79 -7.38 -2.19
CA PRO A 34 0.59 -7.78 -2.94
C PRO A 34 -0.56 -8.27 -2.07
N GLY A 35 -0.42 -8.23 -0.76
CA GLY A 35 -1.38 -8.85 0.16
C GLY A 35 -2.82 -8.44 -0.05
N VAL A 36 -3.09 -7.14 -0.20
CA VAL A 36 -4.45 -6.67 -0.38
C VAL A 36 -5.06 -7.19 -1.68
N PHE A 37 -4.27 -7.30 -2.74
CA PHE A 37 -4.73 -7.79 -4.03
C PHE A 37 -4.92 -9.31 -4.03
N GLN A 38 -4.05 -10.02 -3.29
CA GLN A 38 -4.21 -11.45 -3.09
C GLN A 38 -5.51 -11.76 -2.36
N ARG A 39 -5.85 -10.96 -1.36
CA ARG A 39 -7.08 -11.12 -0.59
C ARG A 39 -8.31 -10.93 -1.47
N TYR A 40 -8.30 -9.90 -2.32
CA TYR A 40 -9.38 -9.67 -3.27
C TYR A 40 -9.53 -10.85 -4.23
N ALA A 41 -8.42 -11.34 -4.78
CA ALA A 41 -8.45 -12.45 -5.72
C ALA A 41 -8.98 -13.73 -5.09
N GLN A 42 -8.75 -13.94 -3.80
CA GLN A 42 -9.28 -15.10 -3.09
C GLN A 42 -10.79 -15.04 -2.94
N GLU A 43 -11.35 -13.83 -2.85
CA GLU A 43 -12.81 -13.68 -2.65
C GLU A 43 -13.59 -13.67 -3.97
N TYR A 44 -12.94 -13.39 -5.08
CA TYR A 44 -13.60 -13.30 -6.39
C TYR A 44 -12.98 -14.33 -7.33
N LEU A 45 -13.59 -15.52 -7.38
CA LEU A 45 -13.02 -16.64 -8.13
C LEU A 45 -12.89 -16.39 -9.62
N GLN A 46 -13.74 -15.53 -10.17
CA GLN A 46 -13.66 -15.20 -11.60
C GLN A 46 -12.35 -14.50 -11.97
N VAL A 47 -11.65 -13.91 -10.98
CA VAL A 47 -10.37 -13.25 -11.22
C VAL A 47 -9.34 -14.24 -11.76
N ALA A 48 -9.34 -15.48 -11.27
CA ALA A 48 -8.39 -16.49 -11.72
C ALA A 48 -8.47 -16.73 -13.24
N ALA A 49 -9.70 -16.83 -13.75
CA ALA A 49 -9.90 -17.04 -15.18
C ALA A 49 -9.47 -15.83 -16.00
N LEU A 50 -9.84 -14.64 -15.54
CA LEU A 50 -9.46 -13.39 -16.22
C LEU A 50 -7.96 -13.19 -16.25
N ALA A 51 -7.29 -13.46 -15.12
CA ALA A 51 -5.84 -13.34 -15.02
C ALA A 51 -5.14 -14.33 -15.96
N LYS A 52 -5.65 -15.56 -16.02
CA LYS A 52 -5.08 -16.60 -16.87
C LYS A 52 -5.12 -16.20 -18.35
N GLN A 53 -6.19 -15.55 -18.78
CA GLN A 53 -6.30 -15.06 -20.16
C GLN A 53 -5.19 -14.06 -20.50
N GLU A 54 -4.72 -13.30 -19.52
CA GLU A 54 -3.65 -12.32 -19.71
C GLU A 54 -2.28 -12.85 -19.26
N LYS A 55 -2.21 -14.14 -18.92
CA LYS A 55 -0.99 -14.79 -18.46
C LYS A 55 -0.40 -14.14 -17.20
N LEU A 56 -1.29 -13.78 -16.27
CA LEU A 56 -0.94 -13.15 -15.01
C LEU A 56 -1.41 -14.00 -13.83
N GLU A 57 -0.76 -13.79 -12.68
CA GLU A 57 -1.29 -14.25 -11.41
C GLU A 57 -2.53 -13.44 -11.04
N GLY A 58 -3.42 -14.02 -10.22
CA GLY A 58 -4.64 -13.33 -9.84
C GLY A 58 -4.41 -11.95 -9.24
N TRP A 59 -3.47 -11.85 -8.29
CA TRP A 59 -3.19 -10.57 -7.63
C TRP A 59 -2.59 -9.55 -8.60
N GLN A 60 -1.81 -10.00 -9.59
CA GLN A 60 -1.24 -9.11 -10.60
C GLN A 60 -2.33 -8.49 -11.48
N TRP A 61 -3.33 -9.30 -11.84
CA TRP A 61 -4.46 -8.82 -12.61
C TRP A 61 -5.23 -7.75 -11.83
N VAL A 62 -5.49 -8.01 -10.54
CA VAL A 62 -6.18 -7.05 -9.67
C VAL A 62 -5.37 -5.77 -9.53
N GLN A 63 -4.07 -5.89 -9.31
CA GLN A 63 -3.18 -4.75 -9.15
C GLN A 63 -3.20 -3.84 -10.39
N LYS A 64 -3.16 -4.44 -11.57
CA LYS A 64 -3.23 -3.67 -12.82
C LYS A 64 -4.54 -2.91 -12.94
N ARG A 65 -5.65 -3.54 -12.56
CA ARG A 65 -6.95 -2.87 -12.56
C ARG A 65 -7.00 -1.73 -11.56
N PHE A 66 -6.42 -1.94 -10.38
CA PHE A 66 -6.32 -0.89 -9.37
C PHE A 66 -5.54 0.32 -9.89
N GLU A 67 -4.41 0.08 -10.54
CA GLU A 67 -3.61 1.17 -11.09
C GLU A 67 -4.38 1.96 -12.15
N LYS A 68 -5.18 1.28 -12.94
CA LYS A 68 -6.01 1.94 -13.96
C LYS A 68 -7.08 2.84 -13.38
N LEU A 69 -7.52 2.59 -12.14
CA LEU A 69 -8.49 3.47 -11.49
C LEU A 69 -7.93 4.85 -11.20
N GLY A 70 -6.60 4.99 -11.13
CA GLY A 70 -5.98 6.29 -10.91
C GLY A 70 -6.24 6.88 -9.54
N GLN A 71 -6.54 6.05 -8.54
CA GLN A 71 -6.86 6.50 -7.18
C GLN A 71 -5.65 6.56 -6.28
N HIS A 72 -4.50 6.12 -6.77
CA HIS A 72 -3.26 6.08 -5.98
C HIS A 72 -2.37 7.28 -6.30
N ARG A 73 -1.52 7.62 -5.33
CA ARG A 73 -0.54 8.71 -5.47
C ARG A 73 0.75 8.14 -6.06
N LYS A 74 1.31 8.84 -7.04
CA LYS A 74 2.61 8.48 -7.60
C LYS A 74 3.71 9.27 -6.91
N GLN A 75 4.90 8.66 -6.81
CA GLN A 75 6.08 9.39 -6.37
C GLN A 75 6.52 10.38 -7.45
N PRO A 76 7.34 11.39 -7.09
CA PRO A 76 7.86 12.35 -8.08
C PRO A 76 8.57 11.68 -9.26
N SER A 77 9.18 10.52 -9.04
CA SER A 77 9.83 9.73 -10.10
C SER A 77 8.84 9.05 -11.04
N GLY A 78 7.56 9.03 -10.71
CA GLY A 78 6.54 8.31 -11.46
C GLY A 78 6.27 6.90 -10.96
N LEU A 79 7.02 6.43 -9.97
CA LEU A 79 6.79 5.11 -9.38
C LEU A 79 5.46 5.07 -8.64
N ASN A 80 4.75 3.97 -8.79
CA ASN A 80 3.45 3.77 -8.13
C ASN A 80 3.60 3.24 -6.71
N ILE A 81 4.66 2.49 -6.44
CA ILE A 81 4.86 1.80 -5.17
C ILE A 81 5.60 2.71 -4.19
N TRP A 82 5.11 2.74 -2.95
CA TRP A 82 5.74 3.45 -1.86
C TRP A 82 6.23 2.45 -0.83
N THR A 83 7.33 2.76 -0.18
CA THR A 83 7.90 1.91 0.87
C THR A 83 7.63 2.54 2.22
N CYS A 84 7.17 1.74 3.18
CA CYS A 84 7.05 2.15 4.57
C CYS A 84 7.99 1.32 5.43
N GLU A 85 8.58 1.95 6.43
CA GLU A 85 9.33 1.26 7.45
C GLU A 85 8.41 0.99 8.63
N VAL A 86 8.38 -0.26 9.09
CA VAL A 86 7.60 -0.66 10.25
C VAL A 86 8.56 -0.83 11.42
N THR A 87 8.34 -0.07 12.49
CA THR A 87 9.13 -0.20 13.70
C THR A 87 8.56 -1.33 14.54
N GLY A 88 9.36 -2.35 14.77
CA GLY A 88 8.99 -3.47 15.64
C GLY A 88 9.77 -3.45 16.95
N PRO A 89 9.41 -4.31 17.89
CA PRO A 89 10.08 -4.34 19.21
C PRO A 89 11.54 -4.77 19.14
N ARG A 90 11.92 -5.56 18.14
CA ARG A 90 13.28 -6.08 18.02
C ARG A 90 14.00 -5.60 16.77
N LYS A 91 13.27 -5.42 15.68
CA LYS A 91 13.85 -5.02 14.40
C LYS A 91 12.81 -4.30 13.57
N SER A 92 13.29 -3.52 12.62
CA SER A 92 12.43 -2.89 11.63
C SER A 92 12.30 -3.79 10.43
N ARG A 93 11.19 -3.63 9.69
CA ARG A 93 11.00 -4.28 8.40
C ARG A 93 10.36 -3.29 7.45
N ARG A 94 10.34 -3.61 6.17
CA ARG A 94 9.78 -2.72 5.16
C ARG A 94 8.56 -3.35 4.52
N LEU A 95 7.58 -2.49 4.23
CA LEU A 95 6.39 -2.86 3.47
C LEU A 95 6.40 -2.07 2.17
N HIS A 96 5.84 -2.68 1.14
CA HIS A 96 5.68 -2.04 -0.16
C HIS A 96 4.20 -1.98 -0.47
N GLY A 97 3.75 -0.89 -1.06
CA GLY A 97 2.34 -0.75 -1.32
C GLY A 97 1.97 0.56 -2.00
N TYR A 98 0.69 0.88 -1.95
CA TYR A 98 0.12 2.05 -2.60
C TYR A 98 -0.41 3.03 -1.58
N LEU A 99 -0.16 4.33 -1.80
CA LEU A 99 -0.82 5.39 -1.07
C LEU A 99 -2.01 5.87 -1.88
N LEU A 100 -3.16 6.01 -1.26
CA LEU A 100 -4.31 6.60 -1.95
C LEU A 100 -4.12 8.10 -2.07
N ALA A 101 -4.58 8.66 -3.19
CA ALA A 101 -4.43 10.08 -3.47
C ALA A 101 -5.27 10.93 -2.52
N SER A 102 -6.43 10.42 -2.10
CA SER A 102 -7.34 11.14 -1.22
C SER A 102 -7.67 10.30 0.02
N PRO A 103 -7.59 10.88 1.23
CA PRO A 103 -7.98 10.16 2.44
C PRO A 103 -9.46 9.83 2.49
N ASP A 104 -10.30 10.58 1.75
CA ASP A 104 -11.74 10.40 1.79
C ASP A 104 -12.24 9.22 0.99
N THR A 105 -11.36 8.56 0.24
CA THR A 105 -11.75 7.44 -0.62
C THR A 105 -12.37 6.29 0.16
N LEU A 106 -11.79 5.95 1.31
CA LEU A 106 -12.25 4.80 2.09
C LEU A 106 -12.93 5.17 3.41
N PHE A 107 -12.67 6.35 3.95
CA PHE A 107 -13.16 6.74 5.25
C PHE A 107 -13.86 8.09 5.20
N GLN A 108 -14.98 8.22 5.91
CA GLN A 108 -15.58 9.53 6.18
C GLN A 108 -14.68 10.34 7.11
N GLU A 109 -14.20 9.66 8.14
CA GLU A 109 -13.21 10.22 9.06
C GLU A 109 -11.98 9.32 9.01
N THR A 110 -10.89 9.85 8.45
CA THR A 110 -9.65 9.09 8.35
C THR A 110 -9.07 8.84 9.74
N PRO A 111 -8.79 7.58 10.10
CA PRO A 111 -8.17 7.30 11.39
C PRO A 111 -6.81 7.98 11.51
N PRO A 112 -6.33 8.21 12.74
CA PRO A 112 -4.97 8.73 12.94
C PRO A 112 -3.93 7.81 12.31
N ASP A 113 -2.79 8.37 11.94
CA ASP A 113 -1.69 7.59 11.37
C ASP A 113 -1.23 6.50 12.33
N ASN A 114 -0.85 5.36 11.76
CA ASN A 114 -0.25 4.29 12.52
C ASN A 114 1.15 4.73 12.95
N PRO A 115 1.41 4.91 14.27
CA PRO A 115 2.69 5.45 14.73
C PRO A 115 3.87 4.52 14.49
N TYR A 116 3.62 3.26 14.17
CA TYR A 116 4.68 2.29 13.92
C TYR A 116 5.13 2.25 12.45
N LEU A 117 4.44 2.97 11.57
CA LEU A 117 4.79 3.04 10.15
C LEU A 117 5.32 4.43 9.80
N ARG A 118 6.42 4.44 9.07
CA ARG A 118 7.03 5.67 8.56
C ARG A 118 7.20 5.55 7.05
N LEU A 119 6.65 6.52 6.33
CA LEU A 119 6.77 6.54 4.88
C LEU A 119 8.19 6.88 4.48
N LEU A 120 8.78 6.02 3.65
CA LEU A 120 10.06 6.27 3.02
C LEU A 120 9.79 6.60 1.56
N ASN A 121 10.14 7.81 1.15
CA ASN A 121 9.94 8.19 -0.24
C ASN A 121 11.27 8.57 -0.87
N GLU A 122 11.24 8.78 -2.18
CA GLU A 122 12.45 9.05 -2.91
C GLU A 122 13.17 10.32 -2.44
N ALA A 123 12.40 11.37 -2.12
CA ALA A 123 12.98 12.61 -1.62
C ALA A 123 13.62 12.40 -0.25
N ALA A 124 12.94 11.68 0.65
CA ALA A 124 13.50 11.37 1.97
C ALA A 124 14.78 10.54 1.84
N LYS A 125 14.79 9.57 0.93
CA LYS A 125 16.00 8.77 0.70
C LYS A 125 17.17 9.63 0.24
N ARG A 126 16.91 10.58 -0.65
CA ARG A 126 17.96 11.48 -1.12
C ARG A 126 18.49 12.37 -0.01
N GLU A 127 17.62 12.88 0.84
CA GLU A 127 18.02 13.65 2.00
C GLU A 127 18.86 12.83 2.95
N ASP A 128 18.41 11.62 3.27
CA ASP A 128 19.17 10.71 4.13
C ASP A 128 20.55 10.41 3.54
N SER A 129 20.61 10.16 2.24
CA SER A 129 21.89 9.92 1.57
C SER A 129 22.82 11.10 1.66
N ALA A 130 22.28 12.31 1.45
CA ALA A 130 23.08 13.54 1.54
C ALA A 130 23.59 13.75 2.96
N LEU A 131 22.72 13.56 3.96
CA LEU A 131 23.10 13.76 5.35
C LEU A 131 24.05 12.68 5.83
N GLY A 132 23.84 11.47 5.36
CA GLY A 132 24.67 10.33 5.74
C GLY A 132 26.00 10.28 5.04
N GLY A 133 26.20 11.09 4.04
CA GLY A 133 27.43 11.11 3.27
C GLY A 133 27.57 9.93 2.32
N LYS A 134 26.54 9.37 1.88
CA LYS A 134 26.57 8.18 1.08
C LYS A 134 25.62 8.04 -0.03
N ASP A 135 25.22 7.42 0.50
CA ASP A 135 24.30 7.01 -0.36
C ASP A 135 23.84 6.43 -0.84
N ASP A 136 23.44 5.93 -0.60
CA ASP A 136 22.61 5.54 -1.14
C ASP A 136 22.22 5.07 -1.64
N ASP A 137 22.17 4.75 -1.38
CA ASP A 137 21.52 4.53 -1.86
C ASP A 137 21.48 4.31 -2.05
N GLN A 138 21.78 4.18 -1.57
CA GLN A 138 21.54 4.35 -1.81
C GLN A 138 21.35 4.32 -1.95
N ALA A 139 21.45 4.25 -1.66
CA ALA A 139 20.99 4.46 -2.05
C ALA A 139 20.92 4.37 -2.32
#